data_5dd26ff6232b32e95ee10c24b1601870
#
_entry.id   5dd26ff6232b32e95ee10c24b1601870
#
_cell.length_a   1.000
_cell.length_b   1.000
_cell.length_c   1.000
_cell.angle_alpha   90.00
_cell.angle_beta   90.00
_cell.angle_gamma   90.00
#
_symmetry.space_group_name_H-M   'P 1'
#
loop_
_entity.id
_entity.type
_entity.pdbx_description
1 polymer ?
#
loop_
_entity_poly.entity_id
_entity_poly.type
_entity_poly.pdbx_seq_one_letter_code
_entity_poly.pdbx_strand_id
1 'polypeptide(L)'
;MRLHQHLTRAFVATITIGLAACNGGHSPSAAIQAHAANSSPASPELAAVYQRSCQACHARGTSDAPLTGHGEAWQPRLAKGMETLVDNVVSGIGGMPPYGLCMDCNAEQFRQLIRFMATPAEAEDH
;
A
#
# COMPACT_ATOMS: atom_id res chain seq x y z
N MET A 1 -79.87 -14.40 1.45
CA MET A 1 -78.61 -14.88 2.02
C MET A 1 -77.50 -14.62 0.99
N ARG A 2 -76.68 -13.60 1.20
CA ARG A 2 -75.57 -13.25 0.31
C ARG A 2 -74.28 -13.32 1.11
N LEU A 3 -73.48 -14.32 0.74
CA LEU A 3 -72.21 -14.59 1.36
C LEU A 3 -71.16 -13.57 0.80
N HIS A 4 -70.63 -12.72 1.66
CA HIS A 4 -69.58 -11.76 1.31
C HIS A 4 -68.25 -12.49 1.49
N GLN A 5 -67.59 -12.76 0.35
CA GLN A 5 -66.20 -13.24 0.35
C GLN A 5 -65.29 -12.00 0.40
N HIS A 6 -64.64 -11.79 1.53
CA HIS A 6 -63.58 -10.86 1.71
C HIS A 6 -62.26 -11.46 1.18
N LEU A 7 -61.83 -11.03 -0.01
CA LEU A 7 -60.51 -11.30 -0.54
C LEU A 7 -59.47 -10.43 0.18
N THR A 8 -58.81 -11.02 1.15
CA THR A 8 -57.61 -10.44 1.77
C THR A 8 -56.44 -10.55 0.81
N ARG A 9 -56.08 -9.42 0.17
CA ARG A 9 -54.83 -9.31 -0.64
C ARG A 9 -53.66 -9.14 0.33
N ALA A 10 -52.86 -10.20 0.50
CA ALA A 10 -51.59 -10.12 1.17
C ALA A 10 -50.58 -9.39 0.30
N PHE A 11 -50.17 -8.20 0.73
CA PHE A 11 -49.07 -7.45 0.17
C PHE A 11 -47.76 -8.07 0.67
N VAL A 12 -47.08 -8.83 -0.20
CA VAL A 12 -45.71 -9.28 0.07
C VAL A 12 -44.79 -8.12 -0.25
N ALA A 13 -44.33 -7.43 0.79
CA ALA A 13 -43.28 -6.42 0.66
C ALA A 13 -41.94 -7.14 0.52
N THR A 14 -41.41 -7.21 -0.68
CA THR A 14 -40.04 -7.66 -0.94
C THR A 14 -39.06 -6.57 -0.50
N ILE A 15 -38.42 -6.80 0.66
CA ILE A 15 -37.33 -5.97 1.15
C ILE A 15 -36.09 -6.37 0.36
N THR A 16 -35.71 -5.57 -0.64
CA THR A 16 -34.40 -5.67 -1.30
C THR A 16 -33.35 -5.09 -0.37
N ILE A 17 -32.62 -5.96 0.30
CA ILE A 17 -31.42 -5.58 1.06
C ILE A 17 -30.35 -5.26 0.02
N GLY A 18 -30.15 -3.96 -0.24
CA GLY A 18 -29.02 -3.46 -1.03
C GLY A 18 -27.73 -3.75 -0.24
N LEU A 19 -26.91 -4.68 -0.73
CA LEU A 19 -25.52 -4.79 -0.27
C LEU A 19 -24.82 -3.48 -0.68
N ALA A 20 -24.62 -2.60 0.29
CA ALA A 20 -23.66 -1.50 0.14
C ALA A 20 -22.29 -2.16 -0.04
N ALA A 21 -21.78 -2.17 -1.27
CA ALA A 21 -20.39 -2.46 -1.53
C ALA A 21 -19.58 -1.40 -0.80
N CYS A 22 -19.00 -1.76 0.34
CA CYS A 22 -17.95 -0.96 0.95
C CYS A 22 -16.84 -0.85 -0.08
N ASN A 23 -16.68 0.35 -0.62
CA ASN A 23 -15.56 0.70 -1.48
C ASN A 23 -14.31 0.75 -0.59
N GLY A 24 -13.86 -0.44 -0.18
CA GLY A 24 -12.65 -0.64 0.60
C GLY A 24 -11.47 -0.23 -0.25
N GLY A 25 -10.61 0.64 0.27
CA GLY A 25 -9.32 0.90 -0.34
C GLY A 25 -8.67 -0.43 -0.74
N HIS A 26 -8.15 -0.51 -1.95
CA HIS A 26 -7.59 -1.73 -2.49
C HIS A 26 -6.43 -2.17 -1.61
N SER A 27 -6.65 -3.21 -0.81
CA SER A 27 -5.54 -3.86 -0.10
C SER A 27 -4.57 -4.42 -1.16
N PRO A 28 -3.24 -4.28 -0.95
CA PRO A 28 -2.27 -4.84 -1.88
C PRO A 28 -2.53 -6.32 -2.14
N SER A 29 -2.38 -6.75 -3.40
CA SER A 29 -2.57 -8.16 -3.76
C SER A 29 -1.58 -9.07 -3.02
N ALA A 30 -1.89 -10.36 -2.90
CA ALA A 30 -0.98 -11.34 -2.32
C ALA A 30 0.37 -11.40 -3.08
N ALA A 31 0.36 -11.15 -4.40
CA ALA A 31 1.56 -11.10 -5.22
C ALA A 31 2.46 -9.92 -4.82
N ILE A 32 1.89 -8.71 -4.67
CA ILE A 32 2.63 -7.53 -4.20
C ILE A 32 3.20 -7.75 -2.79
N GLN A 33 2.43 -8.35 -1.89
CA GLN A 33 2.90 -8.66 -0.53
C GLN A 33 4.07 -9.65 -0.56
N ALA A 34 3.98 -10.71 -1.37
CA ALA A 34 5.04 -11.69 -1.54
C ALA A 34 6.30 -11.07 -2.15
N HIS A 35 6.13 -10.22 -3.19
CA HIS A 35 7.23 -9.46 -3.79
C HIS A 35 7.93 -8.59 -2.74
N ALA A 36 7.19 -7.75 -2.03
CA ALA A 36 7.75 -6.85 -1.01
C ALA A 36 8.53 -7.61 0.08
N ALA A 37 8.02 -8.78 0.50
CA ALA A 37 8.65 -9.61 1.53
C ALA A 37 9.98 -10.24 1.08
N ASN A 38 10.16 -10.49 -0.23
CA ASN A 38 11.30 -11.23 -0.77
C ASN A 38 12.28 -10.34 -1.56
N SER A 39 11.93 -9.08 -1.83
CA SER A 39 12.78 -8.16 -2.61
C SER A 39 13.94 -7.62 -1.81
N SER A 40 15.08 -7.45 -2.49
CA SER A 40 16.28 -6.82 -1.95
C SER A 40 17.00 -6.04 -3.05
N PRO A 41 17.64 -4.89 -2.73
CA PRO A 41 18.49 -4.21 -3.69
C PRO A 41 19.61 -5.11 -4.22
N ALA A 42 19.96 -4.94 -5.49
CA ALA A 42 21.04 -5.70 -6.13
C ALA A 42 22.44 -5.37 -5.56
N SER A 43 22.65 -4.11 -5.14
CA SER A 43 23.89 -3.72 -4.47
C SER A 43 23.94 -4.28 -3.05
N PRO A 44 24.99 -5.03 -2.67
CA PRO A 44 25.12 -5.56 -1.31
C PRO A 44 25.10 -4.48 -0.22
N GLU A 45 25.66 -3.31 -0.51
CA GLU A 45 25.67 -2.17 0.42
C GLU A 45 24.25 -1.63 0.65
N LEU A 46 23.50 -1.40 -0.42
CA LEU A 46 22.11 -0.97 -0.31
C LEU A 46 21.21 -2.04 0.29
N ALA A 47 21.47 -3.31 0.00
CA ALA A 47 20.74 -4.42 0.59
C ALA A 47 20.91 -4.44 2.11
N ALA A 48 22.13 -4.25 2.61
CA ALA A 48 22.40 -4.16 4.04
C ALA A 48 21.66 -2.98 4.70
N VAL A 49 21.65 -1.80 4.05
CA VAL A 49 20.89 -0.64 4.54
C VAL A 49 19.39 -0.91 4.52
N TYR A 50 18.86 -1.44 3.42
CA TYR A 50 17.45 -1.78 3.29
C TYR A 50 16.99 -2.72 4.40
N GLN A 51 17.71 -3.82 4.61
CA GLN A 51 17.37 -4.83 5.63
C GLN A 51 17.35 -4.28 7.04
N ARG A 52 18.32 -3.42 7.41
CA ARG A 52 18.41 -2.90 8.78
C ARG A 52 17.48 -1.74 9.08
N SER A 53 17.04 -0.98 8.07
CA SER A 53 16.35 0.29 8.28
C SER A 53 14.97 0.38 7.62
N CYS A 54 14.78 -0.17 6.43
CA CYS A 54 13.57 0.06 5.62
C CYS A 54 12.63 -1.15 5.60
N GLN A 55 13.21 -2.36 5.50
CA GLN A 55 12.48 -3.59 5.22
C GLN A 55 11.39 -3.90 6.25
N ALA A 56 11.65 -3.63 7.54
CA ALA A 56 10.70 -3.94 8.61
C ALA A 56 9.30 -3.35 8.37
N CYS A 57 9.24 -2.16 7.78
CA CYS A 57 8.00 -1.47 7.46
C CYS A 57 7.59 -1.67 5.99
N HIS A 58 8.51 -1.44 5.05
CA HIS A 58 8.19 -1.44 3.62
C HIS A 58 8.02 -2.82 2.98
N ALA A 59 8.44 -3.90 3.65
CA ALA A 59 8.12 -5.26 3.24
C ALA A 59 6.77 -5.78 3.79
N ARG A 60 6.16 -5.07 4.75
CA ARG A 60 4.96 -5.55 5.46
C ARG A 60 3.81 -4.54 5.48
N GLY A 61 4.02 -3.30 5.05
CA GLY A 61 3.03 -2.23 5.14
C GLY A 61 2.77 -1.73 6.55
N THR A 62 3.70 -1.94 7.48
CA THR A 62 3.56 -1.50 8.87
C THR A 62 3.49 0.03 8.93
N SER A 63 2.60 0.57 9.76
CA SER A 63 2.41 2.03 9.93
C SER A 63 2.09 2.76 8.62
N ASP A 64 1.28 2.13 7.75
CA ASP A 64 0.89 2.65 6.44
C ASP A 64 2.06 2.87 5.45
N ALA A 65 3.19 2.21 5.69
CA ALA A 65 4.31 2.26 4.75
C ALA A 65 3.90 1.69 3.39
N PRO A 66 4.18 2.38 2.27
CA PRO A 66 3.95 1.80 0.96
C PRO A 66 4.86 0.58 0.77
N LEU A 67 4.27 -0.54 0.35
CA LEU A 67 5.03 -1.77 0.12
C LEU A 67 6.05 -1.59 -1.01
N THR A 68 7.20 -2.21 -0.86
CA THR A 68 8.19 -2.34 -1.94
C THR A 68 7.54 -3.03 -3.14
N GLY A 69 7.68 -2.44 -4.33
CA GLY A 69 7.08 -2.94 -5.58
C GLY A 69 5.60 -2.56 -5.79
N HIS A 70 4.94 -1.89 -4.85
CA HIS A 70 3.55 -1.50 -4.99
C HIS A 70 3.42 -0.18 -5.77
N GLY A 71 3.51 -0.24 -7.10
CA GLY A 71 3.53 0.94 -7.98
C GLY A 71 2.39 1.93 -7.74
N GLU A 72 1.17 1.47 -7.55
CA GLU A 72 0.01 2.33 -7.29
C GLU A 72 0.18 3.17 -6.01
N ALA A 73 0.75 2.58 -4.96
CA ALA A 73 1.01 3.30 -3.72
C ALA A 73 2.18 4.29 -3.84
N TRP A 74 3.17 3.99 -4.69
CA TRP A 74 4.32 4.86 -4.89
C TRP A 74 4.07 6.00 -5.87
N GLN A 75 3.23 5.81 -6.89
CA GLN A 75 2.96 6.79 -7.94
C GLN A 75 2.61 8.20 -7.41
N PRO A 76 1.63 8.37 -6.49
CA PRO A 76 1.28 9.71 -5.98
C PRO A 76 2.39 10.32 -5.12
N ARG A 77 3.30 9.50 -4.60
CA ARG A 77 4.48 9.95 -3.86
C ARG A 77 5.55 10.44 -4.81
N LEU A 78 5.89 9.65 -5.82
CA LEU A 78 6.85 10.02 -6.87
C LEU A 78 6.44 11.29 -7.64
N ALA A 79 5.15 11.53 -7.82
CA ALA A 79 4.62 12.75 -8.45
C ALA A 79 5.00 14.04 -7.69
N LYS A 80 5.35 13.94 -6.40
CA LYS A 80 5.84 15.08 -5.60
C LYS A 80 7.31 15.42 -5.85
N GLY A 81 8.02 14.59 -6.58
CA GLY A 81 9.43 14.72 -6.90
C GLY A 81 10.35 14.03 -5.89
N MET A 82 11.49 13.56 -6.39
CA MET A 82 12.45 12.77 -5.60
C MET A 82 13.01 13.54 -4.40
N GLU A 83 13.28 14.83 -4.54
CA GLU A 83 13.81 15.64 -3.44
C GLU A 83 12.80 15.75 -2.29
N THR A 84 11.51 15.92 -2.60
CA THR A 84 10.46 15.89 -1.58
C THR A 84 10.41 14.55 -0.84
N LEU A 85 10.64 13.44 -1.55
CA LEU A 85 10.68 12.12 -0.91
C LEU A 85 11.90 11.97 -0.01
N VAL A 86 13.05 12.47 -0.43
CA VAL A 86 14.27 12.49 0.40
C VAL A 86 14.08 13.34 1.65
N ASP A 87 13.48 14.53 1.50
CA ASP A 87 13.16 15.41 2.65
C ASP A 87 12.20 14.72 3.63
N ASN A 88 11.22 13.98 3.12
CA ASN A 88 10.32 13.19 3.96
C ASN A 88 11.04 12.06 4.71
N VAL A 89 12.03 11.42 4.08
CA VAL A 89 12.87 10.42 4.77
C VAL A 89 13.69 11.08 5.88
N VAL A 90 14.33 12.20 5.58
CA VAL A 90 15.17 12.92 6.56
C VAL A 90 14.34 13.43 7.75
N SER A 91 13.18 14.01 7.49
CA SER A 91 12.33 14.61 8.52
C SER A 91 11.44 13.59 9.23
N GLY A 92 11.19 12.44 8.59
CA GLY A 92 10.11 11.54 8.96
C GLY A 92 8.76 12.00 8.42
N ILE A 93 7.85 11.06 8.20
CA ILE A 93 6.49 11.37 7.72
C ILE A 93 5.48 10.31 8.21
N GLY A 94 4.39 10.74 8.82
CA GLY A 94 3.38 9.81 9.35
C GLY A 94 4.00 8.83 10.35
N GLY A 95 3.88 7.53 10.08
CA GLY A 95 4.48 6.48 10.91
C GLY A 95 5.96 6.21 10.62
N MET A 96 6.55 6.87 9.62
CA MET A 96 7.97 6.71 9.29
C MET A 96 8.83 7.61 10.16
N PRO A 97 9.78 7.07 10.93
CA PRO A 97 10.69 7.88 11.75
C PRO A 97 11.71 8.66 10.91
N PRO A 98 12.31 9.74 11.44
CA PRO A 98 13.38 10.47 10.78
C PRO A 98 14.50 9.54 10.32
N TYR A 99 15.04 9.82 9.13
CA TYR A 99 16.06 9.04 8.42
C TYR A 99 15.66 7.58 8.12
N GLY A 100 14.39 7.19 8.34
CA GLY A 100 14.00 5.78 8.29
C GLY A 100 14.87 4.89 9.19
N LEU A 101 15.35 5.43 10.32
CA LEU A 101 16.32 4.84 11.24
C LEU A 101 17.74 4.64 10.67
N CYS A 102 18.05 5.15 9.49
CA CYS A 102 19.41 5.12 8.92
C CYS A 102 20.14 6.44 9.14
N MET A 103 20.61 6.65 10.35
CA MET A 103 21.27 7.92 10.74
C MET A 103 22.61 8.16 10.05
N ASP A 104 23.22 7.13 9.50
CA ASP A 104 24.50 7.14 8.79
C ASP A 104 24.32 7.16 7.25
N CYS A 105 23.08 7.16 6.76
CA CYS A 105 22.80 7.22 5.32
C CYS A 105 22.88 8.65 4.78
N ASN A 106 23.37 8.76 3.53
CA ASN A 106 23.37 10.00 2.79
C ASN A 106 22.16 10.10 1.83
N ALA A 107 21.96 11.31 1.28
CA ALA A 107 20.83 11.59 0.39
C ALA A 107 20.82 10.70 -0.87
N GLU A 108 21.99 10.34 -1.43
CA GLU A 108 22.04 9.48 -2.61
C GLU A 108 21.61 8.05 -2.30
N GLN A 109 21.99 7.51 -1.15
CA GLN A 109 21.49 6.20 -0.70
C GLN A 109 19.98 6.22 -0.50
N PHE A 110 19.41 7.30 0.05
CA PHE A 110 17.95 7.45 0.14
C PHE A 110 17.29 7.48 -1.24
N ARG A 111 17.84 8.23 -2.22
CA ARG A 111 17.30 8.23 -3.59
C ARG A 111 17.30 6.83 -4.22
N GLN A 112 18.38 6.09 -4.04
CA GLN A 112 18.51 4.73 -4.60
C GLN A 112 17.53 3.76 -3.91
N LEU A 113 17.36 3.84 -2.60
CA LEU A 113 16.41 3.03 -1.84
C LEU A 113 14.95 3.37 -2.20
N ILE A 114 14.62 4.65 -2.37
CA ILE A 114 13.31 5.08 -2.83
C ILE A 114 13.03 4.51 -4.23
N ARG A 115 13.98 4.64 -5.18
CA ARG A 115 13.82 4.06 -6.52
C ARG A 115 13.61 2.56 -6.47
N PHE A 116 14.41 1.84 -5.70
CA PHE A 116 14.24 0.40 -5.52
C PHE A 116 12.85 0.05 -5.01
N MET A 117 12.41 0.66 -3.91
CA MET A 117 11.09 0.36 -3.32
C MET A 117 9.93 0.78 -4.22
N ALA A 118 10.10 1.82 -5.03
CA ALA A 118 9.06 2.35 -5.91
C ALA A 118 9.00 1.67 -7.29
N THR A 119 9.97 0.83 -7.64
CA THR A 119 9.94 0.06 -8.88
C THR A 119 8.81 -0.98 -8.80
N PRO A 120 7.82 -0.94 -9.74
CA PRO A 120 6.71 -1.90 -9.70
C PRO A 120 7.19 -3.35 -9.81
N ALA A 121 6.55 -4.24 -9.06
CA ALA A 121 6.83 -5.67 -9.07
C ALA A 121 6.75 -6.31 -10.48
N GLU A 122 5.84 -5.82 -11.32
CA GLU A 122 5.63 -6.31 -12.68
C GLU A 122 6.74 -5.86 -13.66
N ALA A 123 7.58 -4.90 -13.28
CA ALA A 123 8.68 -4.40 -14.12
C ALA A 123 9.94 -5.28 -14.03
N GLU A 124 10.00 -6.22 -13.09
CA GLU A 124 11.17 -7.10 -12.88
C GLU A 124 11.11 -8.39 -13.71
N ASP A 125 9.97 -8.67 -14.38
CA ASP A 125 9.77 -9.89 -15.20
C ASP A 125 10.25 -9.72 -16.67
N HIS A 126 11.12 -8.76 -16.97
CA HIS A 126 11.62 -8.50 -18.35
C HIS A 126 13.12 -8.61 -18.44
#